data_c3344542dca8f8ede2db14c10d7bd801
#
_entry.id   c3344542dca8f8ede2db14c10d7bd801
#
_cell.length_a   1.000
_cell.length_b   1.000
_cell.length_c   1.000
_cell.angle_alpha   90.00
_cell.angle_beta   90.00
_cell.angle_gamma   90.00
#
_symmetry.space_group_name_H-M   'P 1'
#
loop_
_entity.id
_entity.type
_entity.pdbx_description
1 polymer ?
#
loop_
_entity_poly.entity_id
_entity_poly.type
_entity_poly.pdbx_seq_one_letter_code
_entity_poly.pdbx_strand_id
1 'polypeptide(L)'
;MKVAIGNFYDGEQPRYAPQYAGNLVGVARVPGATGLTWGEALAAITSVPAEIIGEGDHFGSLKPGRAADVVVWDGDPLEVTSGVVAVYVDGVAQSLANHQTRLRDRYRHPQEGSLPKAYQ
;
A
#
# COMPACT_ATOMS: atom_id res chain seq x y z
N MET A 1 -21.07 -4.03 10.10
CA MET A 1 -20.16 -3.10 10.82
C MET A 1 -19.11 -2.63 9.83
N LYS A 2 -18.85 -1.30 9.73
CA LYS A 2 -17.74 -0.79 8.87
C LYS A 2 -16.48 -0.76 9.70
N VAL A 3 -15.37 -1.26 9.15
CA VAL A 3 -14.05 -1.29 9.78
C VAL A 3 -13.10 -0.45 8.96
N ALA A 4 -12.36 0.44 9.59
CA ALA A 4 -11.24 1.14 9.00
C ALA A 4 -9.94 0.73 9.70
N ILE A 5 -8.87 0.58 8.93
CA ILE A 5 -7.54 0.37 9.47
C ILE A 5 -6.87 1.73 9.61
N GLY A 6 -6.51 2.08 10.82
CA GLY A 6 -5.85 3.32 11.17
C GLY A 6 -4.75 3.08 12.20
N ASN A 7 -4.24 4.16 12.77
CA ASN A 7 -3.19 4.13 13.79
C ASN A 7 -1.77 3.93 13.23
N PHE A 8 -1.40 4.84 12.36
CA PHE A 8 -0.06 4.90 11.82
C PHE A 8 0.79 5.85 12.69
N TYR A 9 1.17 5.40 13.88
CA TYR A 9 1.87 6.22 14.88
C TYR A 9 3.26 6.66 14.45
N ASP A 10 3.94 5.83 13.68
CA ASP A 10 5.26 6.17 13.13
C ASP A 10 5.12 6.38 11.62
N GLY A 11 5.57 7.51 11.10
CA GLY A 11 5.38 7.95 9.71
C GLY A 11 5.80 6.98 8.60
N GLU A 12 6.28 5.79 8.97
CA GLU A 12 6.63 4.70 8.05
C GLU A 12 5.51 3.68 7.83
N GLN A 13 4.45 3.72 8.63
CA GLN A 13 3.45 2.67 8.72
C GLN A 13 2.38 2.62 7.60
N PRO A 14 2.02 3.72 6.90
CA PRO A 14 1.00 3.67 5.85
C PRO A 14 1.30 2.65 4.73
N ARG A 15 2.56 2.41 4.42
CA ARG A 15 2.98 1.42 3.41
C ARG A 15 2.61 -0.02 3.76
N TYR A 16 2.36 -0.31 5.05
CA TYR A 16 1.97 -1.64 5.53
C TYR A 16 0.45 -1.83 5.60
N ALA A 17 -0.36 -0.80 5.29
CA ALA A 17 -1.81 -0.89 5.34
C ALA A 17 -2.37 -2.07 4.52
N PRO A 18 -1.89 -2.36 3.30
CA PRO A 18 -2.32 -3.53 2.54
C PRO A 18 -2.03 -4.85 3.26
N GLN A 19 -0.86 -4.97 3.89
CA GLN A 19 -0.48 -6.17 4.65
C GLN A 19 -1.38 -6.37 5.89
N TYR A 20 -1.69 -5.30 6.61
CA TYR A 20 -2.61 -5.38 7.75
C TYR A 20 -4.00 -5.82 7.30
N ALA A 21 -4.50 -5.29 6.18
CA ALA A 21 -5.77 -5.69 5.61
C ALA A 21 -5.75 -7.18 5.19
N GLY A 22 -4.69 -7.62 4.53
CA GLY A 22 -4.49 -9.03 4.15
C GLY A 22 -4.44 -9.98 5.34
N ASN A 23 -3.78 -9.57 6.44
CA ASN A 23 -3.74 -10.35 7.68
C ASN A 23 -5.16 -10.57 8.25
N LEU A 24 -6.06 -9.58 8.16
CA LEU A 24 -7.45 -9.73 8.62
C LEU A 24 -8.25 -10.70 7.74
N VAL A 25 -7.94 -10.81 6.46
CA VAL A 25 -8.48 -11.88 5.60
C VAL A 25 -7.94 -13.24 6.02
N GLY A 26 -6.64 -13.32 6.32
CA GLY A 26 -5.99 -14.54 6.80
C GLY A 26 -6.58 -15.06 8.11
N VAL A 27 -6.92 -14.17 9.04
CA VAL A 27 -7.54 -14.50 10.34
C VAL A 27 -8.85 -15.28 10.17
N ALA A 28 -9.63 -15.04 9.12
CA ALA A 28 -10.87 -15.77 8.86
C ALA A 28 -10.63 -17.29 8.64
N ARG A 29 -9.40 -17.74 8.39
CA ARG A 29 -9.02 -19.14 8.24
C ARG A 29 -8.71 -19.84 9.57
N VAL A 30 -8.62 -19.06 10.67
CA VAL A 30 -8.31 -19.61 11.99
C VAL A 30 -9.61 -20.05 12.66
N PRO A 31 -9.72 -21.32 13.12
CA PRO A 31 -10.92 -21.81 13.79
C PRO A 31 -11.32 -20.93 15.00
N GLY A 32 -12.57 -20.47 15.01
CA GLY A 32 -13.12 -19.64 16.09
C GLY A 32 -12.75 -18.14 16.01
N ALA A 33 -11.94 -17.73 15.05
CA ALA A 33 -11.63 -16.32 14.82
C ALA A 33 -12.58 -15.69 13.79
N THR A 34 -12.86 -14.39 13.95
CA THR A 34 -13.65 -13.59 13.02
C THR A 34 -12.71 -12.69 12.23
N GLY A 35 -12.53 -12.98 10.95
CA GLY A 35 -11.78 -12.15 10.01
C GLY A 35 -12.69 -11.30 9.13
N LEU A 36 -12.08 -10.64 8.14
CA LEU A 36 -12.77 -9.87 7.10
C LEU A 36 -12.80 -10.66 5.79
N THR A 37 -13.81 -10.42 4.97
CA THR A 37 -13.75 -10.79 3.55
C THR A 37 -12.71 -9.92 2.83
N TRP A 38 -12.23 -10.38 1.68
CA TRP A 38 -11.27 -9.62 0.87
C TRP A 38 -11.79 -8.20 0.54
N GLY A 39 -13.07 -8.10 0.13
CA GLY A 39 -13.69 -6.81 -0.20
C GLY A 39 -13.81 -5.87 1.00
N GLU A 40 -14.13 -6.40 2.19
CA GLU A 40 -14.18 -5.62 3.44
C GLU A 40 -12.79 -5.15 3.84
N ALA A 41 -11.78 -6.00 3.70
CA ALA A 41 -10.39 -5.67 4.01
C ALA A 41 -9.83 -4.57 3.08
N LEU A 42 -10.11 -4.66 1.77
CA LEU A 42 -9.74 -3.62 0.82
C LEU A 42 -10.49 -2.30 1.11
N ALA A 43 -11.79 -2.37 1.39
CA ALA A 43 -12.59 -1.20 1.77
C ALA A 43 -12.08 -0.54 3.05
N ALA A 44 -11.55 -1.33 4.00
CA ALA A 44 -11.02 -0.83 5.27
C ALA A 44 -9.77 0.07 5.12
N ILE A 45 -9.09 0.02 3.99
CA ILE A 45 -7.93 0.86 3.66
C ILE A 45 -8.18 1.83 2.49
N THR A 46 -9.39 1.85 1.93
CA THR A 46 -9.75 2.69 0.79
C THR A 46 -11.03 3.50 1.04
N SER A 47 -12.21 2.94 0.76
CA SER A 47 -13.48 3.67 0.80
C SER A 47 -13.95 4.00 2.21
N VAL A 48 -13.75 3.10 3.17
CA VAL A 48 -14.23 3.33 4.55
C VAL A 48 -13.49 4.47 5.24
N PRO A 49 -12.15 4.60 5.18
CA PRO A 49 -11.47 5.79 5.69
C PRO A 49 -11.96 7.10 5.04
N ALA A 50 -12.15 7.11 3.72
CA ALA A 50 -12.67 8.28 3.00
C ALA A 50 -14.08 8.68 3.47
N GLU A 51 -14.97 7.71 3.69
CA GLU A 51 -16.31 7.95 4.25
C GLU A 51 -16.24 8.51 5.67
N ILE A 52 -15.34 7.99 6.53
CA ILE A 52 -15.19 8.44 7.93
C ILE A 52 -14.79 9.91 8.01
N ILE A 53 -13.92 10.37 7.11
CA ILE A 53 -13.50 11.79 7.06
C ILE A 53 -14.46 12.68 6.27
N GLY A 54 -15.56 12.13 5.75
CA GLY A 54 -16.55 12.88 4.98
C GLY A 54 -16.23 13.09 3.52
N GLU A 55 -15.16 12.45 2.99
CA GLU A 55 -14.66 12.60 1.62
C GLU A 55 -15.01 11.41 0.72
N GLY A 56 -15.93 10.56 1.15
CA GLY A 56 -16.33 9.35 0.42
C GLY A 56 -16.88 9.60 -0.98
N ASP A 57 -17.31 10.82 -1.32
CA ASP A 57 -17.74 11.22 -2.65
C ASP A 57 -16.58 11.66 -3.57
N HIS A 58 -15.40 11.92 -3.00
CA HIS A 58 -14.22 12.39 -3.73
C HIS A 58 -13.13 11.33 -3.83
N PHE A 59 -12.93 10.51 -2.79
CA PHE A 59 -11.84 9.55 -2.68
C PHE A 59 -12.29 8.13 -2.38
N GLY A 60 -11.34 7.19 -2.39
CA GLY A 60 -11.49 5.84 -1.87
C GLY A 60 -12.20 4.86 -2.81
N SER A 61 -12.56 5.25 -4.02
CA SER A 61 -13.14 4.34 -5.02
C SER A 61 -12.92 4.82 -6.45
N LEU A 62 -12.86 3.87 -7.38
CA LEU A 62 -12.73 4.13 -8.82
C LEU A 62 -14.12 4.34 -9.42
N LYS A 63 -14.59 5.59 -9.44
CA LYS A 63 -15.86 6.00 -10.05
C LYS A 63 -15.67 7.29 -10.86
N PRO A 64 -16.44 7.50 -11.94
CA PRO A 64 -16.43 8.77 -12.65
C PRO A 64 -16.69 9.96 -11.73
N GLY A 65 -15.94 11.06 -11.90
CA GLY A 65 -16.08 12.27 -11.10
C GLY A 65 -15.33 12.28 -9.78
N ARG A 66 -14.57 11.22 -9.46
CA ARG A 66 -13.71 11.15 -8.28
C ARG A 66 -12.27 11.50 -8.60
N ALA A 67 -11.48 11.79 -7.56
CA ALA A 67 -10.04 11.99 -7.70
C ALA A 67 -9.39 10.78 -8.39
N ALA A 68 -8.52 11.06 -9.35
CA ALA A 68 -7.83 10.04 -10.13
C ALA A 68 -6.57 9.54 -9.39
N ASP A 69 -6.76 9.12 -8.13
CA ASP A 69 -5.74 8.51 -7.27
C ASP A 69 -5.81 7.00 -7.43
N VAL A 70 -4.88 6.44 -8.19
CA VAL A 70 -4.90 5.03 -8.60
C VAL A 70 -3.56 4.38 -8.36
N VAL A 71 -3.59 3.20 -7.76
CA VAL A 71 -2.42 2.32 -7.64
C VAL A 71 -2.66 1.07 -8.48
N VAL A 72 -1.69 0.75 -9.35
CA VAL A 72 -1.70 -0.45 -10.18
C VAL A 72 -0.73 -1.46 -9.57
N TRP A 73 -1.19 -2.70 -9.41
CA TRP A 73 -0.44 -3.79 -8.82
C TRP A 73 -0.22 -4.90 -9.85
N ASP A 74 0.86 -5.67 -9.71
CA ASP A 74 1.15 -6.85 -10.53
C ASP A 74 0.43 -8.12 -10.04
N GLY A 75 -0.30 -8.04 -8.94
CA GLY A 75 -1.07 -9.12 -8.34
C GLY A 75 -2.12 -8.60 -7.36
N ASP A 76 -2.48 -9.42 -6.37
CA ASP A 76 -3.42 -9.03 -5.32
C ASP A 76 -2.79 -7.98 -4.39
N PRO A 77 -3.38 -6.77 -4.24
CA PRO A 77 -2.84 -5.71 -3.38
C PRO A 77 -2.76 -6.08 -1.90
N LEU A 78 -3.51 -7.10 -1.44
CA LEU A 78 -3.49 -7.55 -0.05
C LEU A 78 -2.46 -8.67 0.21
N GLU A 79 -1.75 -9.13 -0.83
CA GLU A 79 -0.70 -10.14 -0.72
C GLU A 79 0.69 -9.48 -0.71
N VAL A 80 1.55 -9.95 0.20
CA VAL A 80 2.92 -9.39 0.40
C VAL A 80 3.82 -9.57 -0.82
N THR A 81 3.49 -10.54 -1.67
CA THR A 81 4.26 -10.86 -2.89
C THR A 81 3.97 -9.92 -4.05
N SER A 82 2.87 -9.17 -3.97
CA SER A 82 2.47 -8.25 -5.04
C SER A 82 3.23 -6.92 -4.94
N GLY A 83 3.68 -6.42 -6.08
CA GLY A 83 4.40 -5.16 -6.22
C GLY A 83 3.55 -4.07 -6.85
N VAL A 84 3.85 -2.82 -6.53
CA VAL A 84 3.26 -1.65 -7.18
C VAL A 84 3.94 -1.45 -8.55
N VAL A 85 3.15 -1.42 -9.62
CA VAL A 85 3.59 -1.21 -11.00
C VAL A 85 3.51 0.26 -11.40
N ALA A 86 2.44 0.95 -10.97
CA ALA A 86 2.26 2.37 -11.23
C ALA A 86 1.43 3.03 -10.12
N VAL A 87 1.68 4.31 -9.90
CA VAL A 87 0.92 5.17 -9.00
C VAL A 87 0.54 6.43 -9.76
N TYR A 88 -0.71 6.82 -9.64
CA TYR A 88 -1.24 8.08 -10.16
C TYR A 88 -1.83 8.86 -9.00
N VAL A 89 -1.53 10.15 -8.94
CA VAL A 89 -2.12 11.10 -8.00
C VAL A 89 -2.74 12.21 -8.84
N ASP A 90 -4.03 12.41 -8.69
CA ASP A 90 -4.83 13.34 -9.50
C ASP A 90 -4.61 13.13 -11.02
N GLY A 91 -4.52 11.87 -11.42
CA GLY A 91 -4.29 11.46 -12.82
C GLY A 91 -2.84 11.60 -13.30
N VAL A 92 -1.93 12.13 -12.49
CA VAL A 92 -0.52 12.32 -12.84
C VAL A 92 0.31 11.13 -12.37
N ALA A 93 1.06 10.51 -13.29
CA ALA A 93 1.95 9.40 -12.98
C ALA A 93 3.06 9.82 -12.02
N GLN A 94 3.24 9.07 -10.95
CA GLN A 94 4.27 9.30 -9.94
C GLN A 94 5.49 8.42 -10.16
N SER A 95 6.68 8.96 -9.86
CA SER A 95 7.90 8.17 -9.89
C SER A 95 7.93 7.16 -8.75
N LEU A 96 8.20 5.89 -9.06
CA LEU A 96 8.41 4.83 -8.07
C LEU A 96 9.85 4.83 -7.52
N ALA A 97 10.72 5.71 -8.03
CA ALA A 97 12.09 5.82 -7.54
C ALA A 97 12.12 6.43 -6.14
N ASN A 98 12.56 5.66 -5.17
CA ASN A 98 12.71 6.07 -3.78
C ASN A 98 14.13 5.78 -3.27
N HIS A 99 14.42 6.11 -2.01
CA HIS A 99 15.74 5.87 -1.42
C HIS A 99 16.12 4.39 -1.46
N GLN A 100 15.20 3.48 -1.18
CA GLN A 100 15.43 2.04 -1.15
C GLN A 100 15.72 1.48 -2.56
N THR A 101 14.99 1.93 -3.58
CA THR A 101 15.26 1.52 -4.97
C THR A 101 16.62 2.00 -5.44
N ARG A 102 17.04 3.22 -5.06
CA ARG A 102 18.38 3.75 -5.37
C ARG A 102 19.49 2.98 -4.64
N LEU A 103 19.28 2.60 -3.39
CA LEU A 103 20.21 1.74 -2.65
C LEU A 103 20.32 0.36 -3.30
N ARG A 104 19.17 -0.28 -3.59
CA ARG A 104 19.15 -1.56 -4.29
C ARG A 104 19.94 -1.50 -5.59
N ASP A 105 19.69 -0.49 -6.42
CA ASP A 105 20.33 -0.36 -7.72
C ASP A 105 21.83 -0.08 -7.59
N ARG A 106 22.25 0.66 -6.54
CA ARG A 106 23.66 0.89 -6.21
C ARG A 106 24.40 -0.40 -5.86
N TYR A 107 23.77 -1.27 -5.06
CA TYR A 107 24.40 -2.48 -4.56
C TYR A 107 24.12 -3.74 -5.39
N ARG A 108 23.26 -3.64 -6.39
CA ARG A 108 22.93 -4.77 -7.29
C ARG A 108 24.15 -5.19 -8.15
N HIS A 109 25.03 -4.25 -8.44
CA HIS A 109 26.27 -4.48 -9.19
C HIS A 109 27.43 -3.88 -8.42
N PRO A 110 27.91 -4.53 -7.33
CA PRO A 110 29.06 -4.04 -6.59
C PRO A 110 30.28 -4.07 -7.51
N GLN A 111 30.94 -2.92 -7.63
CA GLN A 111 32.22 -2.86 -8.32
C GLN A 111 33.30 -3.47 -7.41
N GLU A 112 33.96 -4.54 -7.85
CA GLU A 112 35.08 -5.12 -7.13
C GLU A 112 36.17 -4.07 -6.99
N GLY A 113 36.63 -3.82 -5.75
CA GLY A 113 37.75 -2.96 -5.43
C GLY A 113 37.43 -1.53 -4.97
N SER A 114 36.17 -1.11 -4.89
CA SER A 114 35.81 0.18 -4.30
C SER A 114 35.11 0.01 -2.97
N LEU A 115 35.65 0.61 -1.92
CA LEU A 115 34.93 0.75 -0.66
C LEU A 115 33.71 1.66 -0.87
N PRO A 116 32.57 1.38 -0.20
CA PRO A 116 31.42 2.28 -0.21
C PRO A 116 31.86 3.70 0.19
N LYS A 117 31.31 4.72 -0.48
CA LYS A 117 31.65 6.14 -0.23
C LYS A 117 31.57 6.59 1.23
N ALA A 118 30.81 5.85 2.05
CA ALA A 118 30.75 6.10 3.51
C ALA A 118 32.05 5.78 4.26
N TYR A 119 33.02 5.12 3.62
CA TYR A 119 34.31 4.71 4.20
C TYR A 119 35.52 5.33 3.47
N GLN A 120 35.27 6.33 2.59
CA GLN A 120 36.31 7.13 1.95
C GLN A 120 36.48 8.48 2.65
#